data_b5db09d632ce6041c48486ca3e7303ce
#
_entry.id   b5db09d632ce6041c48486ca3e7303ce
#
_cell.length_a   1.000
_cell.length_b   1.000
_cell.length_c   1.000
_cell.angle_alpha   90.00
_cell.angle_beta   90.00
_cell.angle_gamma   90.00
#
_symmetry.space_group_name_H-M   'P 1'
#
loop_
_entity.id
_entity.type
_entity.pdbx_description
1 polymer ?
#
loop_
_entity_poly.entity_id
_entity_poly.type
_entity_poly.pdbx_seq_one_letter_code
_entity_poly.pdbx_strand_id
1 'polypeptide(L)'
;MRNPRLFTDQPLTPGDQVVLKGNVAQHLGRVLRSRSGDHIALFNGDGQEFAAQVLTVSKGEVSVGVGAAASPQTESPVYTTLGLCLSKGDRFDWAIQKATELGVGAIAPLQSERVDFSIPPDRMEKRIAHWQQIAISACEQCGRVKVPSITPPQSLAVWVENVSAEQKWVLHCADNTDASASAMTPGTPRDAALLIGPEGGLTDQEFAAVSAEGFQLLQLGPRVLRTETAPVAALSVLGVFWGEMPS
;
A
#
# COMPACT_ATOMS: atom_id res chain seq x y z
N MET A 1 12.89 20.96 11.86
CA MET A 1 13.02 19.63 11.23
C MET A 1 11.87 18.77 11.71
N ARG A 2 11.26 17.95 10.87
CA ARG A 2 10.20 17.02 11.28
C ARG A 2 10.88 15.87 12.07
N ASN A 3 10.29 15.45 13.19
CA ASN A 3 10.82 14.33 13.96
C ASN A 3 10.81 13.04 13.12
N PRO A 4 11.81 12.15 13.24
CA PRO A 4 11.76 10.84 12.61
C PRO A 4 10.51 10.07 13.03
N ARG A 5 9.82 9.47 12.05
CA ARG A 5 8.64 8.64 12.27
C ARG A 5 9.01 7.18 12.09
N LEU A 6 8.56 6.31 12.99
CA LEU A 6 8.95 4.91 13.01
C LEU A 6 7.75 4.03 13.37
N PHE A 7 7.63 2.93 12.68
CA PHE A 7 6.63 1.91 12.96
C PHE A 7 7.14 0.92 14.02
N THR A 8 6.24 0.50 14.91
CA THR A 8 6.45 -0.65 15.82
C THR A 8 5.17 -1.47 15.90
N ASP A 9 5.28 -2.77 15.97
CA ASP A 9 4.16 -3.69 16.16
C ASP A 9 3.71 -3.81 17.63
N GLN A 10 4.42 -3.12 18.54
CA GLN A 10 4.12 -3.14 19.97
C GLN A 10 2.93 -2.21 20.30
N PRO A 11 2.12 -2.54 21.32
CA PRO A 11 1.13 -1.62 21.85
C PRO A 11 1.80 -0.34 22.34
N LEU A 12 1.16 0.80 22.09
CA LEU A 12 1.62 2.12 22.49
C LEU A 12 0.58 2.76 23.41
N THR A 13 0.98 3.13 24.63
CA THR A 13 0.14 3.85 25.60
C THR A 13 0.90 5.05 26.14
N PRO A 14 0.29 6.25 26.20
CA PRO A 14 0.94 7.41 26.80
C PRO A 14 1.39 7.14 28.24
N GLY A 15 2.64 7.45 28.52
CA GLY A 15 3.28 7.22 29.82
C GLY A 15 4.10 5.92 29.93
N ASP A 16 3.93 5.00 28.98
CA ASP A 16 4.69 3.75 28.95
C ASP A 16 6.12 3.93 28.46
N GLN A 17 6.97 2.97 28.81
CA GLN A 17 8.29 2.79 28.19
C GLN A 17 8.27 1.56 27.29
N VAL A 18 8.75 1.72 26.06
CA VAL A 18 8.81 0.66 25.05
C VAL A 18 10.26 0.42 24.65
N VAL A 19 10.64 -0.84 24.49
CA VAL A 19 11.97 -1.21 23.98
C VAL A 19 11.85 -1.61 22.51
N LEU A 20 12.35 -0.75 21.64
CA LEU A 20 12.43 -1.00 20.22
C LEU A 20 13.61 -1.92 19.91
N LYS A 21 13.39 -2.92 19.03
CA LYS A 21 14.39 -3.94 18.64
C LYS A 21 14.49 -4.07 17.12
N GLY A 22 15.42 -4.88 16.66
CA GLY A 22 15.55 -5.24 15.24
C GLY A 22 15.83 -4.04 14.33
N ASN A 23 15.12 -3.96 13.20
CA ASN A 23 15.36 -2.94 12.18
C ASN A 23 15.15 -1.52 12.71
N VAL A 24 14.13 -1.29 13.54
CA VAL A 24 13.81 0.03 14.10
C VAL A 24 14.95 0.53 14.99
N ALA A 25 15.44 -0.33 15.89
CA ALA A 25 16.58 0.03 16.75
C ALA A 25 17.86 0.27 15.96
N GLN A 26 18.10 -0.53 14.91
CA GLN A 26 19.25 -0.32 14.02
C GLN A 26 19.13 0.99 13.25
N HIS A 27 17.93 1.33 12.77
CA HIS A 27 17.67 2.57 12.07
C HIS A 27 17.93 3.79 12.98
N LEU A 28 17.38 3.79 14.19
CA LEU A 28 17.60 4.84 15.19
C LEU A 28 19.09 4.97 15.57
N GLY A 29 19.72 3.85 15.92
CA GLY A 29 21.08 3.87 16.47
C GLY A 29 22.18 4.10 15.42
N ARG A 30 22.06 3.50 14.22
CA ARG A 30 23.13 3.53 13.21
C ARG A 30 22.90 4.57 12.12
N VAL A 31 21.65 4.70 11.61
CA VAL A 31 21.35 5.61 10.49
C VAL A 31 21.11 7.01 11.04
N LEU A 32 20.17 7.14 11.96
CA LEU A 32 19.79 8.43 12.54
C LEU A 32 20.77 8.90 13.63
N ARG A 33 21.54 7.97 14.20
CA ARG A 33 22.51 8.24 15.29
C ARG A 33 21.85 8.94 16.49
N SER A 34 20.63 8.50 16.78
CA SER A 34 19.82 9.07 17.87
C SER A 34 20.51 8.95 19.22
N ARG A 35 20.24 9.91 20.09
CA ARG A 35 20.80 10.00 21.44
C ARG A 35 19.67 10.12 22.45
N SER A 36 19.97 9.84 23.71
CA SER A 36 19.06 10.12 24.82
C SER A 36 18.63 11.60 24.77
N GLY A 37 17.33 11.83 24.88
CA GLY A 37 16.69 13.14 24.78
C GLY A 37 16.14 13.49 23.38
N ASP A 38 16.51 12.75 22.33
CA ASP A 38 15.98 13.00 20.99
C ASP A 38 14.49 12.70 20.89
N HIS A 39 13.75 13.51 20.14
CA HIS A 39 12.33 13.35 19.90
C HIS A 39 12.09 12.58 18.61
N ILE A 40 11.18 11.62 18.67
CA ILE A 40 10.70 10.81 17.55
C ILE A 40 9.18 10.74 17.58
N ALA A 41 8.59 10.22 16.53
CA ALA A 41 7.18 9.83 16.51
C ALA A 41 7.08 8.31 16.29
N LEU A 42 6.18 7.66 17.01
CA LEU A 42 5.87 6.22 16.86
C LEU A 42 4.44 6.04 16.39
N PHE A 43 4.21 5.00 15.60
CA PHE A 43 2.87 4.53 15.27
C PHE A 43 2.88 3.00 15.14
N ASN A 44 1.73 2.36 15.36
CA ASN A 44 1.60 0.90 15.38
C ASN A 44 0.51 0.37 14.44
N GLY A 45 -0.06 1.24 13.60
CA GLY A 45 -1.10 0.86 12.64
C GLY A 45 -2.54 1.00 13.15
N ASP A 46 -2.74 1.41 14.39
CA ASP A 46 -4.07 1.58 14.99
C ASP A 46 -4.79 2.89 14.61
N GLY A 47 -4.12 3.74 13.85
CA GLY A 47 -4.66 5.05 13.42
C GLY A 47 -4.17 6.21 14.28
N GLN A 48 -3.27 5.97 15.23
CA GLN A 48 -2.69 7.00 16.07
C GLN A 48 -1.18 7.15 15.84
N GLU A 49 -0.69 8.34 16.10
CA GLU A 49 0.73 8.67 16.18
C GLU A 49 1.05 9.17 17.58
N PHE A 50 2.12 8.68 18.16
CA PHE A 50 2.56 9.01 19.50
C PHE A 50 3.86 9.81 19.47
N ALA A 51 3.89 10.97 20.10
CA ALA A 51 5.15 11.61 20.40
C ALA A 51 5.97 10.69 21.31
N ALA A 52 7.27 10.58 21.06
CA ALA A 52 8.13 9.76 21.90
C ALA A 52 9.50 10.40 22.11
N GLN A 53 10.16 10.05 23.20
CA GLN A 53 11.50 10.50 23.50
C GLN A 53 12.43 9.31 23.70
N VAL A 54 13.59 9.35 23.07
CA VAL A 54 14.65 8.35 23.26
C VAL A 54 15.21 8.48 24.68
N LEU A 55 15.13 7.41 25.45
CA LEU A 55 15.66 7.35 26.82
C LEU A 55 17.09 6.79 26.84
N THR A 56 17.28 5.63 26.20
CA THR A 56 18.60 4.98 26.11
C THR A 56 18.81 4.36 24.74
N VAL A 57 20.05 4.37 24.27
CA VAL A 57 20.49 3.68 23.06
C VAL A 57 21.56 2.68 23.42
N SER A 58 21.33 1.41 23.12
CA SER A 58 22.29 0.33 23.35
C SER A 58 22.49 -0.49 22.07
N LYS A 59 23.36 -1.49 22.10
CA LYS A 59 23.61 -2.33 20.93
C LYS A 59 22.40 -3.20 20.60
N GLY A 60 21.61 -2.76 19.60
CA GLY A 60 20.46 -3.52 19.10
C GLY A 60 19.12 -3.21 19.76
N GLU A 61 19.10 -2.33 20.76
CA GLU A 61 17.88 -1.92 21.50
C GLU A 61 17.88 -0.42 21.74
N VAL A 62 16.71 0.19 21.61
CA VAL A 62 16.47 1.60 21.94
C VAL A 62 15.25 1.67 22.85
N SER A 63 15.42 2.18 24.08
CA SER A 63 14.30 2.43 24.99
C SER A 63 13.75 3.83 24.74
N VAL A 64 12.44 3.94 24.66
CA VAL A 64 11.72 5.19 24.41
C VAL A 64 10.58 5.37 25.41
N GLY A 65 10.35 6.62 25.82
CA GLY A 65 9.16 6.99 26.59
C GLY A 65 8.05 7.44 25.62
N VAL A 66 6.87 6.86 25.75
CA VAL A 66 5.70 7.17 24.92
C VAL A 66 4.98 8.38 25.51
N GLY A 67 4.81 9.41 24.71
CA GLY A 67 4.13 10.64 25.08
C GLY A 67 2.69 10.72 24.55
N ALA A 68 2.22 11.93 24.30
CA ALA A 68 0.86 12.18 23.86
C ALA A 68 0.54 11.54 22.50
N ALA A 69 -0.68 10.99 22.38
CA ALA A 69 -1.22 10.49 21.13
C ALA A 69 -1.87 11.61 20.30
N ALA A 70 -1.82 11.48 18.99
CA ALA A 70 -2.53 12.31 18.02
C ALA A 70 -3.15 11.41 16.95
N SER A 71 -4.23 11.86 16.31
CA SER A 71 -4.89 11.16 15.20
C SER A 71 -4.75 11.99 13.92
N PRO A 72 -3.65 11.86 13.17
CA PRO A 72 -3.45 12.57 11.92
C PRO A 72 -4.53 12.18 10.90
N GLN A 73 -5.02 13.16 10.13
CA GLN A 73 -5.98 12.93 9.06
C GLN A 73 -5.21 12.69 7.73
N THR A 74 -4.51 11.57 7.67
CA THR A 74 -3.63 11.21 6.54
C THR A 74 -4.11 9.97 5.79
N GLU A 75 -5.20 9.36 6.24
CA GLU A 75 -5.75 8.18 5.56
C GLU A 75 -6.78 8.59 4.52
N SER A 76 -6.82 7.83 3.41
CA SER A 76 -7.85 7.97 2.38
C SER A 76 -9.24 7.77 2.98
N PRO A 77 -10.25 8.56 2.56
CA PRO A 77 -11.63 8.33 2.95
C PRO A 77 -12.21 7.03 2.38
N VAL A 78 -11.59 6.48 1.32
CA VAL A 78 -12.01 5.25 0.65
C VAL A 78 -11.02 4.13 0.95
N TYR A 79 -11.51 3.02 1.49
CA TYR A 79 -10.68 1.83 1.67
C TYR A 79 -10.46 1.12 0.33
N THR A 80 -9.30 1.33 -0.28
CA THR A 80 -8.98 0.74 -1.58
C THR A 80 -8.17 -0.54 -1.44
N THR A 81 -8.67 -1.63 -2.04
CA THR A 81 -7.92 -2.89 -2.22
C THR A 81 -7.33 -2.92 -3.63
N LEU A 82 -6.00 -2.93 -3.73
CA LEU A 82 -5.27 -3.00 -4.98
C LEU A 82 -4.92 -4.45 -5.32
N GLY A 83 -5.58 -5.04 -6.31
CA GLY A 83 -5.13 -6.26 -6.98
C GLY A 83 -4.06 -5.91 -8.00
N LEU A 84 -2.82 -6.28 -7.73
CA LEU A 84 -1.67 -5.96 -8.57
C LEU A 84 -1.03 -7.23 -9.10
N CYS A 85 -1.06 -7.44 -10.41
CA CYS A 85 -0.37 -8.57 -11.02
C CYS A 85 1.14 -8.47 -10.79
N LEU A 86 1.76 -9.61 -10.47
CA LEU A 86 3.18 -9.69 -10.18
C LEU A 86 3.99 -9.20 -11.38
N SER A 87 5.03 -8.42 -11.13
CA SER A 87 5.99 -7.93 -12.11
C SER A 87 7.43 -8.22 -11.68
N LYS A 88 8.34 -8.30 -12.65
CA LYS A 88 9.76 -8.62 -12.40
C LYS A 88 10.55 -7.41 -11.89
N GLY A 89 11.59 -7.70 -11.12
CA GLY A 89 12.52 -6.70 -10.61
C GLY A 89 11.89 -5.80 -9.56
N ASP A 90 12.39 -4.56 -9.52
CA ASP A 90 12.01 -3.58 -8.49
C ASP A 90 10.68 -2.85 -8.79
N ARG A 91 10.00 -3.18 -9.90
CA ARG A 91 8.75 -2.52 -10.32
C ARG A 91 7.62 -2.78 -9.34
N PHE A 92 7.50 -4.02 -8.87
CA PHE A 92 6.49 -4.39 -7.89
C PHE A 92 6.72 -3.68 -6.54
N ASP A 93 7.97 -3.61 -6.11
CA ASP A 93 8.39 -2.89 -4.90
C ASP A 93 8.07 -1.39 -5.00
N TRP A 94 8.36 -0.79 -6.15
CA TRP A 94 8.05 0.61 -6.42
C TRP A 94 6.53 0.88 -6.44
N ALA A 95 5.75 -0.02 -7.05
CA ALA A 95 4.30 0.09 -7.08
C ALA A 95 3.68 0.02 -5.67
N ILE A 96 4.16 -0.89 -4.81
CA ILE A 96 3.76 -0.97 -3.39
C ILE A 96 4.05 0.35 -2.68
N GLN A 97 5.27 0.87 -2.83
CA GLN A 97 5.66 2.13 -2.20
C GLN A 97 4.70 3.25 -2.59
N LYS A 98 4.48 3.45 -3.90
CA LYS A 98 3.65 4.56 -4.39
C LYS A 98 2.16 4.36 -4.12
N ALA A 99 1.65 3.14 -4.21
CA ALA A 99 0.27 2.86 -3.82
C ALA A 99 0.04 3.14 -2.31
N THR A 100 1.03 2.83 -1.47
CA THR A 100 0.98 3.17 -0.04
C THR A 100 0.94 4.68 0.17
N GLU A 101 1.80 5.44 -0.49
CA GLU A 101 1.81 6.91 -0.43
C GLU A 101 0.48 7.53 -0.91
N LEU A 102 -0.23 6.85 -1.81
CA LEU A 102 -1.53 7.24 -2.38
C LEU A 102 -2.74 6.65 -1.63
N GLY A 103 -2.58 6.21 -0.39
CA GLY A 103 -3.69 5.90 0.48
C GLY A 103 -4.26 4.48 0.38
N VAL A 104 -3.67 3.55 -0.40
CA VAL A 104 -4.19 2.18 -0.51
C VAL A 104 -4.34 1.50 0.87
N GLY A 105 -5.44 0.77 1.09
CA GLY A 105 -5.73 0.06 2.34
C GLY A 105 -5.20 -1.38 2.38
N ALA A 106 -5.20 -2.07 1.23
CA ALA A 106 -4.67 -3.42 1.09
C ALA A 106 -4.09 -3.64 -0.31
N ILE A 107 -3.09 -4.52 -0.42
CA ILE A 107 -2.48 -4.93 -1.68
C ILE A 107 -2.53 -6.45 -1.79
N ALA A 108 -3.12 -6.95 -2.87
CA ALA A 108 -3.16 -8.36 -3.22
C ALA A 108 -2.24 -8.63 -4.43
N PRO A 109 -1.08 -9.28 -4.23
CA PRO A 109 -0.24 -9.74 -5.32
C PRO A 109 -0.94 -10.85 -6.11
N LEU A 110 -1.05 -10.69 -7.44
CA LEU A 110 -1.85 -11.58 -8.27
C LEU A 110 -1.00 -12.32 -9.32
N GLN A 111 -1.32 -13.59 -9.52
CA GLN A 111 -0.81 -14.42 -10.59
C GLN A 111 -1.88 -14.51 -11.67
N SER A 112 -1.63 -13.90 -12.83
CA SER A 112 -2.43 -14.00 -14.04
C SER A 112 -1.73 -14.87 -15.10
N GLU A 113 -2.40 -15.21 -16.17
CA GLU A 113 -1.90 -16.10 -17.22
C GLU A 113 -0.60 -15.59 -17.86
N ARG A 114 -0.51 -14.28 -18.08
CA ARG A 114 0.66 -13.64 -18.72
C ARG A 114 1.74 -13.19 -17.72
N VAL A 115 1.67 -13.60 -16.46
CA VAL A 115 2.79 -13.50 -15.52
C VAL A 115 3.67 -14.75 -15.67
N ASP A 116 4.82 -14.59 -16.29
CA ASP A 116 5.72 -15.66 -16.72
C ASP A 116 6.71 -16.15 -15.64
N PHE A 117 6.44 -15.87 -14.38
CA PHE A 117 7.23 -16.35 -13.23
C PHE A 117 6.33 -16.60 -12.02
N SER A 118 6.81 -17.42 -11.10
CA SER A 118 6.16 -17.67 -9.82
C SER A 118 7.16 -17.49 -8.68
N ILE A 119 6.65 -17.21 -7.49
CA ILE A 119 7.47 -17.13 -6.28
C ILE A 119 7.55 -18.52 -5.67
N PRO A 120 8.76 -19.08 -5.53
CA PRO A 120 8.93 -20.39 -4.88
C PRO A 120 8.35 -20.40 -3.46
N PRO A 121 7.70 -21.50 -3.02
CA PRO A 121 7.07 -21.57 -1.70
C PRO A 121 8.03 -21.28 -0.54
N ASP A 122 9.28 -21.72 -0.64
CA ASP A 122 10.33 -21.51 0.36
C ASP A 122 10.77 -20.02 0.46
N ARG A 123 10.41 -19.19 -0.51
CA ARG A 123 10.71 -17.74 -0.53
C ARG A 123 9.50 -16.86 -0.26
N MET A 124 8.32 -17.44 -0.18
CA MET A 124 7.06 -16.71 -0.10
C MET A 124 6.98 -15.80 1.13
N GLU A 125 7.21 -16.34 2.31
CA GLU A 125 7.17 -15.57 3.56
C GLU A 125 8.18 -14.42 3.54
N LYS A 126 9.40 -14.69 3.09
CA LYS A 126 10.44 -13.66 2.98
C LYS A 126 10.06 -12.55 2.01
N ARG A 127 9.38 -12.89 0.90
CA ARG A 127 8.94 -11.90 -0.09
C ARG A 127 7.82 -11.03 0.47
N ILE A 128 6.83 -11.62 1.14
CA ILE A 128 5.74 -10.89 1.79
C ILE A 128 6.30 -9.95 2.87
N ALA A 129 7.20 -10.44 3.72
CA ALA A 129 7.86 -9.63 4.74
C ALA A 129 8.64 -8.44 4.13
N HIS A 130 9.31 -8.65 3.00
CA HIS A 130 9.99 -7.59 2.27
C HIS A 130 9.00 -6.52 1.77
N TRP A 131 7.90 -6.92 1.14
CA TRP A 131 6.88 -6.01 0.67
C TRP A 131 6.20 -5.24 1.80
N GLN A 132 5.92 -5.93 2.93
CA GLN A 132 5.36 -5.27 4.10
C GLN A 132 6.32 -4.22 4.67
N GLN A 133 7.64 -4.48 4.64
CA GLN A 133 8.63 -3.50 5.05
C GLN A 133 8.68 -2.28 4.12
N ILE A 134 8.46 -2.44 2.81
CA ILE A 134 8.34 -1.32 1.87
C ILE A 134 7.14 -0.46 2.22
N ALA A 135 5.98 -1.07 2.49
CA ALA A 135 4.77 -0.36 2.89
C ALA A 135 4.97 0.40 4.22
N ILE A 136 5.62 -0.23 5.20
CA ILE A 136 5.99 0.42 6.47
C ILE A 136 6.86 1.65 6.21
N SER A 137 7.94 1.50 5.45
CA SER A 137 8.85 2.61 5.14
C SER A 137 8.17 3.75 4.38
N ALA A 138 7.22 3.42 3.50
CA ALA A 138 6.40 4.42 2.82
C ALA A 138 5.50 5.18 3.80
N CYS A 139 4.86 4.50 4.78
CA CYS A 139 4.07 5.13 5.84
C CYS A 139 4.93 6.03 6.75
N GLU A 140 6.14 5.58 7.10
CA GLU A 140 7.09 6.39 7.88
C GLU A 140 7.40 7.71 7.17
N GLN A 141 7.57 7.68 5.85
CA GLN A 141 7.91 8.85 5.04
C GLN A 141 6.69 9.73 4.74
N CYS A 142 5.55 9.18 4.30
CA CYS A 142 4.41 9.96 3.81
C CYS A 142 3.51 10.52 4.91
N GLY A 143 3.58 9.96 6.12
CA GLY A 143 2.80 10.45 7.26
C GLY A 143 1.60 9.60 7.62
N ARG A 144 1.33 8.51 6.90
CA ARG A 144 0.26 7.57 7.23
C ARG A 144 0.52 6.87 8.55
N VAL A 145 -0.56 6.56 9.25
CA VAL A 145 -0.53 5.86 10.54
C VAL A 145 -1.17 4.47 10.48
N LYS A 146 -1.77 4.12 9.33
CA LYS A 146 -2.25 2.77 9.02
C LYS A 146 -1.39 2.17 7.92
N VAL A 147 -0.76 1.04 8.21
CA VAL A 147 0.07 0.32 7.22
C VAL A 147 -0.85 -0.56 6.38
N PRO A 148 -0.83 -0.46 5.04
CA PRO A 148 -1.63 -1.35 4.21
C PRO A 148 -1.21 -2.81 4.41
N SER A 149 -2.20 -3.71 4.45
CA SER A 149 -1.93 -5.14 4.50
C SER A 149 -1.51 -5.67 3.14
N ILE A 150 -0.55 -6.60 3.12
CA ILE A 150 -0.16 -7.30 1.90
C ILE A 150 -0.51 -8.77 2.06
N THR A 151 -1.44 -9.25 1.23
CA THR A 151 -1.88 -10.65 1.28
C THR A 151 -0.85 -11.57 0.61
N PRO A 152 -0.86 -12.88 0.94
CA PRO A 152 -0.13 -13.84 0.13
C PRO A 152 -0.54 -13.78 -1.34
N PRO A 153 0.39 -13.98 -2.29
CA PRO A 153 0.07 -14.10 -3.71
C PRO A 153 -0.98 -15.17 -3.97
N GLN A 154 -1.94 -14.84 -4.83
CA GLN A 154 -3.02 -15.73 -5.22
C GLN A 154 -3.34 -15.62 -6.71
N SER A 155 -4.13 -16.53 -7.27
CA SER A 155 -4.55 -16.42 -8.67
C SER A 155 -5.49 -15.23 -8.86
N LEU A 156 -5.42 -14.60 -10.04
CA LEU A 156 -6.34 -13.54 -10.45
C LEU A 156 -7.80 -13.98 -10.29
N ALA A 157 -8.13 -15.17 -10.79
CA ALA A 157 -9.50 -15.71 -10.74
C ALA A 157 -10.03 -15.79 -9.30
N VAL A 158 -9.26 -16.39 -8.39
CA VAL A 158 -9.65 -16.51 -6.97
C VAL A 158 -9.85 -15.14 -6.33
N TRP A 159 -8.99 -14.16 -6.64
CA TRP A 159 -9.12 -12.83 -6.07
C TRP A 159 -10.36 -12.10 -6.59
N VAL A 160 -10.61 -12.17 -7.90
CA VAL A 160 -11.74 -11.49 -8.55
C VAL A 160 -13.09 -12.02 -8.04
N GLU A 161 -13.22 -13.33 -7.84
CA GLU A 161 -14.41 -13.97 -7.29
C GLU A 161 -14.69 -13.60 -5.83
N ASN A 162 -13.63 -13.34 -5.03
CA ASN A 162 -13.76 -13.14 -3.59
C ASN A 162 -13.68 -11.68 -3.15
N VAL A 163 -13.17 -10.76 -3.97
CA VAL A 163 -13.08 -9.35 -3.59
C VAL A 163 -14.45 -8.69 -3.62
N SER A 164 -14.82 -8.10 -2.48
CA SER A 164 -16.05 -7.32 -2.35
C SER A 164 -15.73 -5.85 -2.18
N ALA A 165 -16.35 -4.98 -2.98
CA ALA A 165 -16.23 -3.54 -2.88
C ALA A 165 -17.43 -2.85 -3.56
N GLU A 166 -17.78 -1.65 -3.09
CA GLU A 166 -18.84 -0.82 -3.70
C GLU A 166 -18.51 -0.42 -5.13
N GLN A 167 -17.23 -0.15 -5.40
CA GLN A 167 -16.74 0.16 -6.74
C GLN A 167 -15.61 -0.79 -7.10
N LYS A 168 -15.68 -1.37 -8.29
CA LYS A 168 -14.65 -2.28 -8.81
C LYS A 168 -14.14 -1.75 -10.16
N TRP A 169 -12.84 -1.49 -10.25
CA TRP A 169 -12.19 -0.92 -11.42
C TRP A 169 -11.08 -1.82 -11.95
N VAL A 170 -10.97 -1.95 -13.27
CA VAL A 170 -9.85 -2.63 -13.93
C VAL A 170 -9.19 -1.71 -14.93
N LEU A 171 -7.86 -1.59 -14.87
CA LEU A 171 -7.07 -0.99 -15.94
C LEU A 171 -6.74 -2.06 -16.97
N HIS A 172 -7.25 -1.86 -18.16
CA HIS A 172 -6.95 -2.70 -19.30
C HIS A 172 -6.73 -1.83 -20.54
N CYS A 173 -5.72 -2.15 -21.34
CA CYS A 173 -5.48 -1.52 -22.63
C CYS A 173 -6.30 -2.27 -23.66
N ALA A 174 -7.50 -1.81 -23.95
CA ALA A 174 -8.27 -2.34 -25.05
C ALA A 174 -7.71 -1.78 -26.38
N ASP A 175 -7.29 -2.66 -27.27
CA ASP A 175 -6.90 -2.29 -28.65
C ASP A 175 -8.10 -1.80 -29.48
N ASN A 176 -9.34 -1.93 -28.97
CA ASN A 176 -10.57 -1.53 -29.63
C ASN A 176 -11.29 -0.42 -28.88
N THR A 177 -11.56 0.64 -29.60
CA THR A 177 -12.27 1.86 -29.22
C THR A 177 -13.74 1.67 -28.81
N ASP A 178 -14.27 0.45 -28.84
CA ASP A 178 -15.69 0.14 -28.56
C ASP A 178 -15.98 -0.17 -27.08
N ALA A 179 -14.98 -0.32 -26.23
CA ALA A 179 -15.20 -0.36 -24.78
C ALA A 179 -15.44 1.08 -24.30
N SER A 180 -16.71 1.48 -24.20
CA SER A 180 -17.08 2.75 -23.60
C SER A 180 -16.49 2.77 -22.18
N ALA A 181 -15.53 3.66 -21.95
CA ALA A 181 -15.05 3.94 -20.60
C ALA A 181 -16.28 4.22 -19.72
N SER A 182 -16.45 3.43 -18.69
CA SER A 182 -17.58 3.65 -17.78
C SER A 182 -17.47 5.05 -17.21
N ALA A 183 -18.51 5.85 -17.34
CA ALA A 183 -18.57 7.15 -16.70
C ALA A 183 -18.45 6.90 -15.20
N MET A 184 -17.41 7.45 -14.58
CA MET A 184 -17.25 7.33 -13.13
C MET A 184 -18.47 7.97 -12.46
N THR A 185 -19.15 7.21 -11.63
CA THR A 185 -20.30 7.72 -10.87
C THR A 185 -19.76 8.70 -9.83
N PRO A 186 -20.23 9.96 -9.79
CA PRO A 186 -19.84 10.90 -8.76
C PRO A 186 -20.22 10.37 -7.37
N GLY A 187 -19.33 10.45 -6.44
CA GLY A 187 -19.54 10.07 -5.05
C GLY A 187 -18.34 9.36 -4.45
N THR A 188 -18.23 9.46 -3.14
CA THR A 188 -17.16 8.81 -2.38
C THR A 188 -17.69 7.48 -1.85
N PRO A 189 -17.27 6.32 -2.42
CA PRO A 189 -17.67 5.02 -1.91
C PRO A 189 -17.01 4.76 -0.54
N ARG A 190 -17.51 3.78 0.20
CA ARG A 190 -16.84 3.31 1.42
C ARG A 190 -15.56 2.55 1.10
N ASP A 191 -15.65 1.73 0.06
CA ASP A 191 -14.55 0.88 -0.37
C ASP A 191 -14.52 0.71 -1.91
N ALA A 192 -13.32 0.42 -2.41
CA ALA A 192 -13.09 0.20 -3.83
C ALA A 192 -12.07 -0.94 -4.05
N ALA A 193 -12.22 -1.65 -5.16
CA ALA A 193 -11.24 -2.59 -5.66
C ALA A 193 -10.66 -2.07 -6.99
N LEU A 194 -9.34 -2.05 -7.10
CA LEU A 194 -8.61 -1.64 -8.29
C LEU A 194 -7.75 -2.80 -8.79
N LEU A 195 -7.96 -3.25 -10.00
CA LEU A 195 -7.17 -4.31 -10.63
C LEU A 195 -6.20 -3.75 -11.67
N ILE A 196 -4.93 -4.09 -11.53
CA ILE A 196 -3.85 -3.76 -12.48
C ILE A 196 -3.27 -5.06 -13.04
N GLY A 197 -3.37 -5.24 -14.35
CA GLY A 197 -2.82 -6.39 -15.07
C GLY A 197 -1.29 -6.41 -15.14
N PRO A 198 -0.69 -7.51 -15.64
CA PRO A 198 0.75 -7.63 -15.87
C PRO A 198 1.20 -6.82 -17.10
N GLU A 199 2.50 -6.80 -17.39
CA GLU A 199 3.07 -6.10 -18.55
C GLU A 199 2.48 -6.58 -19.90
N GLY A 200 2.11 -7.86 -19.99
CA GLY A 200 1.45 -8.45 -21.16
C GLY A 200 -0.06 -8.19 -21.22
N GLY A 201 -0.63 -7.45 -20.27
CA GLY A 201 -2.08 -7.27 -20.12
C GLY A 201 -2.80 -8.54 -19.66
N LEU A 202 -4.09 -8.44 -19.44
CA LEU A 202 -4.96 -9.60 -19.22
C LEU A 202 -5.28 -10.28 -20.56
N THR A 203 -5.54 -11.57 -20.55
CA THR A 203 -6.11 -12.26 -21.72
C THR A 203 -7.57 -11.86 -21.89
N ASP A 204 -8.14 -12.07 -23.09
CA ASP A 204 -9.56 -11.76 -23.34
C ASP A 204 -10.46 -12.59 -22.40
N GLN A 205 -10.07 -13.81 -22.09
CA GLN A 205 -10.79 -14.68 -21.16
C GLN A 205 -10.73 -14.14 -19.72
N GLU A 206 -9.56 -13.73 -19.25
CA GLU A 206 -9.41 -13.10 -17.95
C GLU A 206 -10.20 -11.80 -17.85
N PHE A 207 -10.13 -10.95 -18.89
CA PHE A 207 -10.87 -9.69 -18.91
C PHE A 207 -12.39 -9.91 -18.90
N ALA A 208 -12.88 -10.89 -19.65
CA ALA A 208 -14.31 -11.27 -19.65
C ALA A 208 -14.75 -11.76 -18.26
N ALA A 209 -13.95 -12.59 -17.58
CA ALA A 209 -14.22 -13.05 -16.23
C ALA A 209 -14.24 -11.90 -15.21
N VAL A 210 -13.24 -11.00 -15.28
CA VAL A 210 -13.16 -9.79 -14.44
C VAL A 210 -14.40 -8.91 -14.64
N SER A 211 -14.82 -8.71 -15.89
CA SER A 211 -16.01 -7.91 -16.22
C SER A 211 -17.30 -8.55 -15.69
N ALA A 212 -17.42 -9.89 -15.76
CA ALA A 212 -18.57 -10.64 -15.24
C ALA A 212 -18.73 -10.47 -13.71
N GLU A 213 -17.62 -10.27 -12.97
CA GLU A 213 -17.61 -10.00 -11.53
C GLU A 213 -17.82 -8.51 -11.18
N GLY A 214 -18.27 -7.70 -12.16
CA GLY A 214 -18.69 -6.31 -11.96
C GLY A 214 -17.56 -5.28 -11.98
N PHE A 215 -16.37 -5.65 -12.42
CA PHE A 215 -15.31 -4.66 -12.64
C PHE A 215 -15.61 -3.81 -13.87
N GLN A 216 -15.52 -2.50 -13.69
CA GLN A 216 -15.70 -1.51 -14.74
C GLN A 216 -14.34 -1.09 -15.32
N LEU A 217 -14.29 -0.84 -16.62
CA LEU A 217 -13.07 -0.39 -17.27
C LEU A 217 -12.73 1.06 -16.85
N LEU A 218 -11.55 1.23 -16.24
CA LEU A 218 -10.97 2.54 -16.00
C LEU A 218 -9.95 2.85 -17.10
N GLN A 219 -10.23 3.87 -17.91
CA GLN A 219 -9.34 4.30 -18.97
C GLN A 219 -8.61 5.59 -18.59
N LEU A 220 -7.29 5.56 -18.62
CA LEU A 220 -6.42 6.68 -18.24
C LEU A 220 -5.77 7.40 -19.44
N GLY A 221 -6.52 7.49 -20.53
CA GLY A 221 -6.06 8.13 -21.78
C GLY A 221 -5.49 7.13 -22.79
N PRO A 222 -4.90 7.64 -23.91
CA PRO A 222 -4.58 6.83 -25.09
C PRO A 222 -3.24 6.08 -25.02
N ARG A 223 -2.51 6.20 -23.92
CA ARG A 223 -1.16 5.61 -23.80
C ARG A 223 -1.20 4.36 -22.94
N VAL A 224 -0.44 3.33 -23.36
CA VAL A 224 -0.16 2.17 -22.51
C VAL A 224 0.79 2.59 -21.40
N LEU A 225 0.35 2.46 -20.15
CA LEU A 225 1.18 2.72 -18.99
C LEU A 225 1.94 1.46 -18.58
N ARG A 226 3.13 1.62 -18.04
CA ARG A 226 3.85 0.51 -17.41
C ARG A 226 3.11 0.05 -16.17
N THR A 227 3.28 -1.23 -15.81
CA THR A 227 2.59 -1.86 -14.67
C THR A 227 2.83 -1.11 -13.35
N GLU A 228 4.02 -0.57 -13.15
CA GLU A 228 4.32 0.27 -11.98
C GLU A 228 3.68 1.68 -12.05
N THR A 229 3.51 2.25 -13.24
CA THR A 229 2.91 3.59 -13.43
C THR A 229 1.38 3.55 -13.32
N ALA A 230 0.78 2.46 -13.76
CA ALA A 230 -0.66 2.30 -13.82
C ALA A 230 -1.37 2.51 -12.46
N PRO A 231 -0.96 1.87 -11.35
CA PRO A 231 -1.60 2.07 -10.05
C PRO A 231 -1.46 3.51 -9.55
N VAL A 232 -0.32 4.18 -9.80
CA VAL A 232 -0.12 5.57 -9.41
C VAL A 232 -1.12 6.49 -10.12
N ALA A 233 -1.21 6.37 -11.44
CA ALA A 233 -2.13 7.18 -12.24
C ALA A 233 -3.59 6.90 -11.86
N ALA A 234 -3.97 5.62 -11.67
CA ALA A 234 -5.31 5.24 -11.30
C ALA A 234 -5.72 5.77 -9.93
N LEU A 235 -4.88 5.53 -8.91
CA LEU A 235 -5.17 6.00 -7.54
C LEU A 235 -5.24 7.52 -7.47
N SER A 236 -4.38 8.24 -8.21
CA SER A 236 -4.43 9.71 -8.27
C SER A 236 -5.74 10.21 -8.89
N VAL A 237 -6.16 9.62 -10.02
CA VAL A 237 -7.43 9.99 -10.67
C VAL A 237 -8.61 9.67 -9.76
N LEU A 238 -8.65 8.48 -9.16
CA LEU A 238 -9.69 8.08 -8.21
C LEU A 238 -9.71 8.99 -6.98
N GLY A 239 -8.56 9.37 -6.44
CA GLY A 239 -8.45 10.30 -5.30
C GLY A 239 -9.04 11.68 -5.60
N VAL A 240 -8.88 12.19 -6.83
CA VAL A 240 -9.55 13.43 -7.26
C VAL A 240 -11.07 13.24 -7.32
N PHE A 241 -11.56 12.13 -7.90
CA PHE A 241 -12.98 11.84 -7.99
C PHE A 241 -13.65 11.64 -6.62
N TRP A 242 -12.93 11.08 -5.67
CA TRP A 242 -13.41 10.86 -4.30
C TRP A 242 -13.24 12.09 -3.39
N GLY A 243 -12.67 13.18 -3.91
CA GLY A 243 -12.46 14.42 -3.16
C GLY A 243 -11.34 14.38 -2.12
N GLU A 244 -10.46 13.38 -2.21
CA GLU A 244 -9.27 13.29 -1.39
C GLU A 244 -8.17 14.25 -1.85
N MET A 245 -8.07 14.43 -3.16
CA MET A 245 -7.12 15.35 -3.79
C MET A 245 -7.86 16.55 -4.38
N PRO A 246 -7.33 17.78 -4.27
CA PRO A 246 -7.91 18.94 -4.91
C PRO A 246 -7.90 18.76 -6.43
N SER A 247 -9.01 19.14 -7.08
CA SER A 247 -9.17 19.18 -8.54
C SER A 247 -8.42 20.34 -9.17
#